data_9597d6fffa012dfd3b71c7c4341f2c7f
#
_entry.id   9597d6fffa012dfd3b71c7c4341f2c7f
#
_cell.length_a   1.000
_cell.length_b   1.000
_cell.length_c   1.000
_cell.angle_alpha   90.00
_cell.angle_beta   90.00
_cell.angle_gamma   90.00
#
_symmetry.space_group_name_H-M   'P 1'
#
loop_
_entity.id
_entity.type
_entity.pdbx_description
1 polymer ?
#
loop_
_entity_poly.entity_id
_entity_poly.type
_entity_poly.pdbx_seq_one_letter_code
_entity_poly.pdbx_strand_id
1 'polypeptide(L)'
;MRRLVFGLGAVELLGSALILAIALFFLGQSWGGSVGLGLALALSSTALVLPLVGAASRVGRPAFAMLLFEDLALVPIIFALGAMAPTATDEGWQNLSTVALRGAIAVAVLFAAGRFVLPRLFAQAARTKSPELFLAASLLVVIAASLLTTASGLSPIVGALIAGLMIAETEYAQEVEVMTEPFKGLALGVFLLTVGMQLDLRLIGANWPELLAAIVGVMLVKTIVTTALLNATGTRAGTAAEAGLLMASPSETTLIVLGVATQAGLIQGGTAAFWTTVTAIGLTITPLLAKAGQRVARRIDRNERLADPEVAGERPGTVIIGFGRVGRTVADMLKVHGKPYVAVDADIDAVNAAKLEGYAVVFGDVARTELVDRLRLGHADALILTMDDPVLTVHLARRVRGWVPDLPIIARARDGAHAAELYKAGVTDAVPETLESSLQLSEAVLVDIGVAMGPVIASIHEKRDAMRQQIKAEANLQREPRIRRLRRTDEVAG
;
A
#
# COMPACT_ATOMS: atom_id res chain seq x y z
N MET A 1 13.45 -4.26 -6.61
CA MET A 1 12.52 -3.46 -7.44
C MET A 1 12.78 -3.64 -8.94
N ARG A 2 13.99 -3.41 -9.52
CA ARG A 2 14.20 -3.49 -10.99
C ARG A 2 13.70 -4.80 -11.64
N ARG A 3 13.96 -5.96 -11.05
CA ARG A 3 13.48 -7.25 -11.59
C ARG A 3 11.97 -7.42 -11.53
N LEU A 4 11.30 -6.83 -10.55
CA LEU A 4 9.85 -6.85 -10.45
C LEU A 4 9.22 -5.92 -11.49
N VAL A 5 9.72 -4.71 -11.66
CA VAL A 5 9.18 -3.73 -12.62
C VAL A 5 9.37 -4.25 -14.05
N PHE A 6 10.61 -4.50 -14.49
CA PHE A 6 10.90 -4.87 -15.88
C PHE A 6 10.62 -6.34 -16.20
N GLY A 7 10.66 -7.25 -15.22
CA GLY A 7 10.32 -8.66 -15.43
C GLY A 7 8.82 -8.90 -15.32
N LEU A 8 8.26 -8.65 -14.14
CA LEU A 8 6.85 -8.94 -13.86
C LEU A 8 5.91 -8.03 -14.68
N GLY A 9 6.19 -6.71 -14.70
CA GLY A 9 5.36 -5.74 -15.44
C GLY A 9 5.39 -5.96 -16.94
N ALA A 10 6.57 -6.25 -17.52
CA ALA A 10 6.65 -6.53 -18.96
C ALA A 10 5.89 -7.79 -19.36
N VAL A 11 6.05 -8.87 -18.60
CA VAL A 11 5.35 -10.14 -18.88
C VAL A 11 3.85 -10.01 -18.70
N GLU A 12 3.40 -9.27 -17.69
CA GLU A 12 1.97 -9.01 -17.46
C GLU A 12 1.37 -8.20 -18.62
N LEU A 13 1.95 -7.04 -18.95
CA LEU A 13 1.46 -6.17 -20.01
C LEU A 13 1.45 -6.88 -21.37
N LEU A 14 2.57 -7.49 -21.77
CA LEU A 14 2.68 -8.16 -23.05
C LEU A 14 1.82 -9.43 -23.13
N GLY A 15 1.73 -10.18 -22.02
CA GLY A 15 0.88 -11.37 -21.93
C GLY A 15 -0.60 -11.03 -22.03
N SER A 16 -1.06 -10.03 -21.28
CA SER A 16 -2.44 -9.54 -21.35
C SER A 16 -2.76 -8.96 -22.72
N ALA A 17 -1.86 -8.13 -23.28
CA ALA A 17 -2.04 -7.54 -24.60
C ALA A 17 -2.11 -8.60 -25.71
N LEU A 18 -1.25 -9.60 -25.67
CA LEU A 18 -1.23 -10.70 -26.66
C LEU A 18 -2.52 -11.51 -26.64
N ILE A 19 -2.97 -11.93 -25.46
CA ILE A 19 -4.20 -12.73 -25.32
C ILE A 19 -5.40 -11.92 -25.77
N LEU A 20 -5.50 -10.64 -25.37
CA LEU A 20 -6.57 -9.74 -25.79
C LEU A 20 -6.52 -9.49 -27.31
N ALA A 21 -5.34 -9.26 -27.89
CA ALA A 21 -5.19 -9.06 -29.35
C ALA A 21 -5.62 -10.31 -30.13
N ILE A 22 -5.23 -11.51 -29.68
CA ILE A 22 -5.66 -12.77 -30.30
C ILE A 22 -7.19 -12.92 -30.23
N ALA A 23 -7.78 -12.70 -29.07
CA ALA A 23 -9.23 -12.78 -28.91
C ALA A 23 -9.97 -11.80 -29.83
N LEU A 24 -9.50 -10.55 -29.91
CA LEU A 24 -10.07 -9.51 -30.76
C LEU A 24 -9.91 -9.79 -32.25
N PHE A 25 -8.79 -10.41 -32.65
CA PHE A 25 -8.57 -10.85 -34.00
C PHE A 25 -9.61 -11.91 -34.41
N PHE A 26 -9.87 -12.90 -33.58
CA PHE A 26 -10.91 -13.90 -33.81
C PHE A 26 -12.33 -13.33 -33.79
N LEU A 27 -12.54 -12.19 -33.14
CA LEU A 27 -13.79 -11.44 -33.18
C LEU A 27 -13.94 -10.53 -34.42
N GLY A 28 -13.01 -10.64 -35.39
CA GLY A 28 -13.09 -9.97 -36.68
C GLY A 28 -12.43 -8.60 -36.76
N GLN A 29 -11.63 -8.19 -35.76
CA GLN A 29 -10.82 -6.98 -35.86
C GLN A 29 -9.64 -7.19 -36.82
N SER A 30 -9.21 -6.11 -37.50
CA SER A 30 -7.99 -6.15 -38.28
C SER A 30 -6.78 -6.46 -37.42
N TRP A 31 -5.70 -6.98 -38.01
CA TRP A 31 -4.47 -7.28 -37.28
C TRP A 31 -3.94 -6.06 -36.51
N GLY A 32 -3.81 -4.92 -37.18
CA GLY A 32 -3.35 -3.67 -36.57
C GLY A 32 -4.31 -3.18 -35.46
N GLY A 33 -5.61 -3.27 -35.73
CA GLY A 33 -6.64 -2.92 -34.74
C GLY A 33 -6.62 -3.83 -33.49
N SER A 34 -6.43 -5.15 -33.71
CA SER A 34 -6.33 -6.12 -32.61
C SER A 34 -5.12 -5.87 -31.71
N VAL A 35 -3.96 -5.57 -32.31
CA VAL A 35 -2.75 -5.22 -31.55
C VAL A 35 -2.95 -3.90 -30.79
N GLY A 36 -3.50 -2.88 -31.44
CA GLY A 36 -3.77 -1.59 -30.80
C GLY A 36 -4.75 -1.69 -29.64
N LEU A 37 -5.85 -2.41 -29.83
CA LEU A 37 -6.84 -2.65 -28.79
C LEU A 37 -6.28 -3.53 -27.67
N GLY A 38 -5.54 -4.58 -28.00
CA GLY A 38 -4.91 -5.45 -27.02
C GLY A 38 -3.96 -4.70 -26.10
N LEU A 39 -3.10 -3.86 -26.67
CA LEU A 39 -2.18 -2.99 -25.90
C LEU A 39 -2.95 -1.95 -25.06
N ALA A 40 -3.98 -1.32 -25.64
CA ALA A 40 -4.79 -0.34 -24.92
C ALA A 40 -5.50 -0.95 -23.69
N LEU A 41 -6.14 -2.10 -23.86
CA LEU A 41 -6.94 -2.75 -22.84
C LEU A 41 -6.10 -3.50 -21.79
N ALA A 42 -4.84 -3.81 -22.09
CA ALA A 42 -3.91 -4.41 -21.14
C ALA A 42 -3.47 -3.43 -20.04
N LEU A 43 -3.50 -2.11 -20.30
CA LEU A 43 -3.14 -1.09 -19.32
C LEU A 43 -4.13 -1.07 -18.14
N SER A 44 -3.60 -0.90 -16.90
CA SER A 44 -4.36 -0.86 -15.66
C SER A 44 -4.30 0.53 -15.00
N SER A 45 -5.33 0.90 -14.24
CA SER A 45 -5.43 2.24 -13.66
C SER A 45 -4.55 2.41 -12.41
N THR A 46 -3.48 3.17 -12.54
CA THR A 46 -2.62 3.58 -11.42
C THR A 46 -3.39 4.49 -10.45
N ALA A 47 -4.20 5.42 -10.95
CA ALA A 47 -4.94 6.39 -10.15
C ALA A 47 -5.99 5.76 -9.24
N LEU A 48 -6.57 4.62 -9.61
CA LEU A 48 -7.58 3.92 -8.82
C LEU A 48 -6.99 2.82 -7.94
N VAL A 49 -6.04 2.04 -8.46
CA VAL A 49 -5.50 0.86 -7.75
C VAL A 49 -4.68 1.26 -6.53
N LEU A 50 -3.73 2.19 -6.69
CA LEU A 50 -2.81 2.54 -5.60
C LEU A 50 -3.49 3.18 -4.37
N PRO A 51 -4.45 4.12 -4.51
CA PRO A 51 -5.19 4.64 -3.35
C PRO A 51 -6.00 3.58 -2.60
N LEU A 52 -6.48 2.54 -3.31
CA LEU A 52 -7.31 1.49 -2.71
C LEU A 52 -6.52 0.51 -1.84
N VAL A 53 -5.26 0.25 -2.17
CA VAL A 53 -4.46 -0.77 -1.46
C VAL A 53 -3.20 -0.24 -0.78
N GLY A 54 -2.74 0.96 -1.16
CA GLY A 54 -1.47 1.53 -0.70
C GLY A 54 -0.25 0.84 -1.33
N ALA A 55 0.69 1.62 -1.87
CA ALA A 55 1.85 1.11 -2.61
C ALA A 55 2.78 0.20 -1.78
N ALA A 56 2.82 0.37 -0.46
CA ALA A 56 3.67 -0.40 0.46
C ALA A 56 3.02 -1.71 0.94
N SER A 57 1.73 -1.93 0.68
CA SER A 57 1.02 -3.13 1.11
C SER A 57 1.49 -4.38 0.34
N ARG A 58 1.14 -5.57 0.83
CA ARG A 58 1.48 -6.85 0.17
C ARG A 58 0.93 -6.97 -1.25
N VAL A 59 -0.28 -6.47 -1.46
CA VAL A 59 -0.94 -6.44 -2.77
C VAL A 59 -0.42 -5.26 -3.59
N GLY A 60 -0.19 -4.12 -2.94
CA GLY A 60 0.25 -2.88 -3.57
C GLY A 60 1.67 -2.93 -4.14
N ARG A 61 2.61 -3.63 -3.49
CA ARG A 61 4.00 -3.73 -3.99
C ARG A 61 4.12 -4.35 -5.39
N PRO A 62 3.59 -5.57 -5.64
CA PRO A 62 3.61 -6.13 -6.99
C PRO A 62 2.74 -5.34 -7.97
N ALA A 63 1.55 -4.87 -7.54
CA ALA A 63 0.69 -4.04 -8.36
C ALA A 63 1.41 -2.74 -8.77
N PHE A 64 2.05 -2.04 -7.85
CA PHE A 64 2.84 -0.83 -8.14
C PHE A 64 3.97 -1.10 -9.14
N ALA A 65 4.67 -2.23 -9.01
CA ALA A 65 5.74 -2.57 -9.94
C ALA A 65 5.23 -2.79 -11.37
N MET A 66 4.06 -3.45 -11.53
CA MET A 66 3.42 -3.67 -12.83
C MET A 66 2.89 -2.36 -13.40
N LEU A 67 2.15 -1.58 -12.62
CA LEU A 67 1.61 -0.28 -13.01
C LEU A 67 2.71 0.71 -13.45
N LEU A 68 3.82 0.76 -12.71
CA LEU A 68 4.97 1.59 -13.07
C LEU A 68 5.56 1.20 -14.43
N PHE A 69 5.61 -0.10 -14.73
CA PHE A 69 6.05 -0.55 -16.04
C PHE A 69 5.05 -0.18 -17.15
N GLU A 70 3.74 -0.34 -16.90
CA GLU A 70 2.68 0.03 -17.84
C GLU A 70 2.74 1.53 -18.17
N ASP A 71 2.93 2.40 -17.18
CA ASP A 71 3.07 3.84 -17.37
C ASP A 71 4.32 4.19 -18.18
N LEU A 72 5.45 3.51 -17.94
CA LEU A 72 6.67 3.66 -18.75
C LEU A 72 6.50 3.14 -20.19
N ALA A 73 5.74 2.05 -20.36
CA ALA A 73 5.49 1.43 -21.64
C ALA A 73 4.51 2.24 -22.51
N LEU A 74 3.73 3.14 -21.93
CA LEU A 74 2.77 3.97 -22.64
C LEU A 74 3.42 4.72 -23.81
N VAL A 75 4.60 5.28 -23.60
CA VAL A 75 5.34 6.02 -24.63
C VAL A 75 5.76 5.12 -25.80
N PRO A 76 6.48 4.01 -25.60
CA PRO A 76 6.75 3.04 -26.66
C PRO A 76 5.49 2.53 -27.37
N ILE A 77 4.39 2.29 -26.65
CA ILE A 77 3.13 1.84 -27.24
C ILE A 77 2.57 2.88 -28.22
N ILE A 78 2.49 4.15 -27.82
CA ILE A 78 2.01 5.23 -28.69
C ILE A 78 2.83 5.31 -29.96
N PHE A 79 4.14 5.22 -29.85
CA PHE A 79 5.03 5.24 -31.03
C PHE A 79 4.88 4.01 -31.93
N ALA A 80 4.76 2.83 -31.32
CA ALA A 80 4.55 1.60 -32.10
C ALA A 80 3.25 1.66 -32.91
N LEU A 81 2.16 2.15 -32.33
CA LEU A 81 0.88 2.32 -33.01
C LEU A 81 0.96 3.36 -34.13
N GLY A 82 1.65 4.48 -33.91
CA GLY A 82 1.89 5.48 -34.92
C GLY A 82 2.69 4.91 -36.11
N ALA A 83 3.70 4.08 -35.87
CA ALA A 83 4.48 3.41 -36.89
C ALA A 83 3.70 2.32 -37.65
N MET A 84 2.66 1.74 -37.06
CA MET A 84 1.77 0.75 -37.69
C MET A 84 0.67 1.39 -38.56
N ALA A 85 0.56 2.73 -38.57
CA ALA A 85 -0.44 3.41 -39.39
C ALA A 85 -0.33 3.02 -40.87
N PRO A 86 -1.44 2.72 -41.57
CA PRO A 86 -1.43 2.33 -42.97
C PRO A 86 -0.83 3.41 -43.91
N THR A 87 -0.78 4.65 -43.43
CA THR A 87 -0.23 5.82 -44.12
C THR A 87 1.21 6.14 -43.72
N ALA A 88 1.84 5.29 -42.90
CA ALA A 88 3.25 5.46 -42.52
C ALA A 88 4.14 5.27 -43.74
N THR A 89 4.56 6.38 -44.35
CA THR A 89 5.60 6.44 -45.38
C THR A 89 6.98 6.33 -44.71
N ASP A 90 8.07 6.20 -45.53
CA ASP A 90 9.46 6.15 -45.02
C ASP A 90 9.82 7.31 -44.07
N GLU A 91 9.11 8.44 -44.14
CA GLU A 91 9.21 9.56 -43.19
C GLU A 91 8.75 9.20 -41.76
N GLY A 92 7.94 8.14 -41.59
CA GLY A 92 7.45 7.70 -40.26
C GLY A 92 8.60 7.26 -39.35
N TRP A 93 9.59 6.56 -39.86
CA TRP A 93 10.76 6.12 -39.07
C TRP A 93 11.71 7.28 -38.76
N GLN A 94 11.85 8.28 -39.64
CA GLN A 94 12.63 9.48 -39.36
C GLN A 94 11.95 10.37 -38.29
N ASN A 95 10.64 10.52 -38.37
CA ASN A 95 9.86 11.22 -37.35
C ASN A 95 9.94 10.49 -36.00
N LEU A 96 9.89 9.15 -35.99
CA LEU A 96 10.03 8.34 -34.77
C LEU A 96 11.40 8.57 -34.11
N SER A 97 12.48 8.53 -34.87
CA SER A 97 13.82 8.75 -34.34
C SER A 97 14.01 10.17 -33.79
N THR A 98 13.44 11.18 -34.44
CA THR A 98 13.51 12.58 -34.00
C THR A 98 12.71 12.80 -32.72
N VAL A 99 11.52 12.21 -32.59
CA VAL A 99 10.72 12.30 -31.35
C VAL A 99 11.37 11.50 -30.23
N ALA A 100 11.92 10.31 -30.53
CA ALA A 100 12.67 9.54 -29.52
C ALA A 100 13.91 10.29 -29.02
N LEU A 101 14.65 10.95 -29.91
CA LEU A 101 15.81 11.78 -29.57
C LEU A 101 15.40 13.01 -28.75
N ARG A 102 14.36 13.74 -29.16
CA ARG A 102 13.82 14.89 -28.41
C ARG A 102 13.32 14.47 -27.04
N GLY A 103 12.63 13.34 -26.96
CA GLY A 103 12.17 12.76 -25.72
C GLY A 103 13.31 12.37 -24.77
N ALA A 104 14.34 11.70 -25.29
CA ALA A 104 15.53 11.36 -24.53
C ALA A 104 16.27 12.62 -24.01
N ILE A 105 16.38 13.67 -24.84
CA ILE A 105 16.94 14.96 -24.43
C ILE A 105 16.08 15.60 -23.33
N ALA A 106 14.75 15.62 -23.48
CA ALA A 106 13.85 16.17 -22.47
C ALA A 106 13.98 15.44 -21.12
N VAL A 107 14.03 14.13 -21.15
CA VAL A 107 14.25 13.29 -19.96
C VAL A 107 15.60 13.59 -19.33
N ALA A 108 16.67 13.69 -20.10
CA ALA A 108 18.01 14.02 -19.61
C ALA A 108 18.05 15.43 -18.97
N VAL A 109 17.37 16.40 -19.62
CA VAL A 109 17.24 17.78 -19.07
C VAL A 109 16.46 17.77 -17.75
N LEU A 110 15.37 17.02 -17.68
CA LEU A 110 14.60 16.87 -16.44
C LEU A 110 15.46 16.29 -15.31
N PHE A 111 16.19 15.21 -15.56
CA PHE A 111 17.09 14.62 -14.56
C PHE A 111 18.18 15.60 -14.13
N ALA A 112 18.78 16.34 -15.07
CA ALA A 112 19.77 17.36 -14.75
C ALA A 112 19.14 18.49 -13.91
N ALA A 113 17.99 19.01 -14.31
CA ALA A 113 17.25 20.03 -13.57
C ALA A 113 16.89 19.55 -12.16
N GLY A 114 16.43 18.32 -12.01
CA GLY A 114 16.10 17.73 -10.72
C GLY A 114 17.28 17.66 -9.77
N ARG A 115 18.42 17.23 -10.28
CA ARG A 115 19.62 17.12 -9.46
C ARG A 115 20.18 18.48 -9.00
N PHE A 116 20.05 19.52 -9.84
CA PHE A 116 20.71 20.81 -9.56
C PHE A 116 19.73 21.92 -9.15
N VAL A 117 18.50 21.92 -9.69
CA VAL A 117 17.52 22.99 -9.48
C VAL A 117 16.57 22.66 -8.32
N LEU A 118 16.06 21.42 -8.25
CA LEU A 118 15.09 21.04 -7.23
C LEU A 118 15.57 21.29 -5.79
N PRO A 119 16.78 20.86 -5.38
CA PRO A 119 17.23 21.07 -4.01
C PRO A 119 17.30 22.54 -3.63
N ARG A 120 17.72 23.40 -4.58
CA ARG A 120 17.79 24.85 -4.35
C ARG A 120 16.41 25.49 -4.26
N LEU A 121 15.49 25.08 -5.13
CA LEU A 121 14.12 25.58 -5.16
C LEU A 121 13.40 25.24 -3.86
N PHE A 122 13.44 23.97 -3.45
CA PHE A 122 12.79 23.53 -2.21
C PHE A 122 13.47 24.10 -0.96
N ALA A 123 14.79 24.25 -0.94
CA ALA A 123 15.47 24.90 0.16
C ALA A 123 15.04 26.36 0.32
N GLN A 124 14.83 27.09 -0.77
CA GLN A 124 14.30 28.46 -0.72
C GLN A 124 12.84 28.48 -0.25
N ALA A 125 12.00 27.60 -0.80
CA ALA A 125 10.60 27.48 -0.38
C ALA A 125 10.48 27.13 1.11
N ALA A 126 11.26 26.19 1.60
CA ALA A 126 11.28 25.77 3.00
C ALA A 126 11.72 26.89 3.96
N ARG A 127 12.69 27.76 3.54
CA ARG A 127 13.16 28.91 4.34
C ARG A 127 12.06 29.94 4.61
N THR A 128 11.06 30.05 3.75
CA THR A 128 9.95 31.01 3.93
C THR A 128 8.96 30.55 4.99
N LYS A 129 8.99 29.28 5.39
CA LYS A 129 8.05 28.66 6.34
C LYS A 129 6.57 28.82 5.92
N SER A 130 6.30 29.09 4.62
CA SER A 130 4.95 29.20 4.07
C SER A 130 4.58 27.90 3.37
N PRO A 131 3.55 27.17 3.86
CA PRO A 131 3.02 25.98 3.21
C PRO A 131 2.55 26.24 1.77
N GLU A 132 1.98 27.42 1.52
CA GLU A 132 1.44 27.81 0.21
C GLU A 132 2.56 27.95 -0.84
N LEU A 133 3.69 28.57 -0.45
CA LEU A 133 4.84 28.72 -1.35
C LEU A 133 5.49 27.37 -1.63
N PHE A 134 5.53 26.49 -0.62
CA PHE A 134 6.08 25.14 -0.79
C PHE A 134 5.22 24.30 -1.74
N LEU A 135 3.89 24.35 -1.58
CA LEU A 135 2.95 23.72 -2.49
C LEU A 135 3.07 24.29 -3.91
N ALA A 136 3.13 25.63 -4.06
CA ALA A 136 3.29 26.28 -5.35
C ALA A 136 4.58 25.86 -6.05
N ALA A 137 5.69 25.73 -5.33
CA ALA A 137 6.97 25.25 -5.85
C ALA A 137 6.85 23.78 -6.33
N SER A 138 6.16 22.93 -5.58
CA SER A 138 5.92 21.52 -5.94
C SER A 138 5.09 21.41 -7.22
N LEU A 139 3.99 22.14 -7.31
CA LEU A 139 3.15 22.18 -8.50
C LEU A 139 3.87 22.77 -9.72
N LEU A 140 4.67 23.81 -9.52
CA LEU A 140 5.47 24.41 -10.58
C LEU A 140 6.43 23.39 -11.20
N VAL A 141 7.10 22.57 -10.39
CA VAL A 141 8.01 21.52 -10.86
C VAL A 141 7.25 20.49 -11.72
N VAL A 142 6.11 20.02 -11.24
CA VAL A 142 5.28 19.04 -11.97
C VAL A 142 4.77 19.62 -13.29
N ILE A 143 4.23 20.84 -13.27
CA ILE A 143 3.69 21.51 -14.46
C ILE A 143 4.82 21.78 -15.46
N ALA A 144 5.96 22.30 -15.04
CA ALA A 144 7.09 22.58 -15.92
C ALA A 144 7.63 21.30 -16.57
N ALA A 145 7.75 20.21 -15.81
CA ALA A 145 8.16 18.92 -16.35
C ALA A 145 7.13 18.37 -17.37
N SER A 146 5.85 18.48 -17.07
CA SER A 146 4.76 18.05 -17.99
C SER A 146 4.75 18.87 -19.30
N LEU A 147 4.96 20.18 -19.21
CA LEU A 147 5.06 21.04 -20.40
C LEU A 147 6.29 20.73 -21.23
N LEU A 148 7.44 20.48 -20.60
CA LEU A 148 8.68 20.14 -21.31
C LEU A 148 8.53 18.81 -22.07
N THR A 149 7.95 17.79 -21.45
CA THR A 149 7.71 16.50 -22.12
C THR A 149 6.69 16.64 -23.24
N THR A 150 5.62 17.40 -23.04
CA THR A 150 4.63 17.69 -24.09
C THR A 150 5.25 18.42 -25.30
N ALA A 151 6.07 19.44 -25.06
CA ALA A 151 6.78 20.15 -26.11
C ALA A 151 7.77 19.25 -26.88
N SER A 152 8.22 18.17 -26.27
CA SER A 152 9.12 17.18 -26.88
C SER A 152 8.38 16.03 -27.60
N GLY A 153 7.04 16.07 -27.65
CA GLY A 153 6.20 15.03 -28.25
C GLY A 153 5.92 13.84 -27.33
N LEU A 154 6.25 13.94 -26.04
CA LEU A 154 5.91 12.93 -25.03
C LEU A 154 4.61 13.27 -24.30
N SER A 155 4.03 12.27 -23.62
CA SER A 155 2.88 12.51 -22.74
C SER A 155 3.23 13.41 -21.56
N PRO A 156 2.36 14.37 -21.16
CA PRO A 156 2.54 15.17 -19.95
C PRO A 156 2.60 14.30 -18.69
N ILE A 157 1.99 13.12 -18.69
CA ILE A 157 2.01 12.15 -17.57
C ILE A 157 3.44 11.68 -17.31
N VAL A 158 4.24 11.44 -18.35
CA VAL A 158 5.66 11.06 -18.21
C VAL A 158 6.44 12.17 -17.50
N GLY A 159 6.19 13.42 -17.84
CA GLY A 159 6.81 14.57 -17.17
C GLY A 159 6.46 14.64 -15.70
N ALA A 160 5.17 14.50 -15.37
CA ALA A 160 4.71 14.48 -14.00
C ALA A 160 5.30 13.32 -13.19
N LEU A 161 5.39 12.12 -13.79
CA LEU A 161 5.98 10.94 -13.15
C LEU A 161 7.48 11.15 -12.86
N ILE A 162 8.24 11.66 -13.83
CA ILE A 162 9.67 11.96 -13.65
C ILE A 162 9.84 13.02 -12.55
N ALA A 163 9.05 14.09 -12.57
CA ALA A 163 9.07 15.11 -11.52
C ALA A 163 8.80 14.51 -10.13
N GLY A 164 7.79 13.66 -10.00
CA GLY A 164 7.47 12.97 -8.75
C GLY A 164 8.59 12.07 -8.26
N LEU A 165 9.22 11.28 -9.16
CA LEU A 165 10.39 10.46 -8.82
C LEU A 165 11.56 11.29 -8.33
N MET A 166 11.80 12.43 -8.97
CA MET A 166 12.89 13.32 -8.59
C MET A 166 12.63 14.03 -7.25
N ILE A 167 11.39 14.42 -6.99
CA ILE A 167 10.98 14.98 -5.69
C ILE A 167 11.14 13.91 -4.60
N ALA A 168 10.78 12.66 -4.88
CA ALA A 168 10.90 11.55 -3.93
C ALA A 168 12.35 11.22 -3.53
N GLU A 169 13.35 11.61 -4.34
CA GLU A 169 14.77 11.49 -4.00
C GLU A 169 15.30 12.68 -3.17
N THR A 170 14.50 13.71 -2.94
CA THR A 170 14.88 14.88 -2.12
C THR A 170 14.55 14.66 -0.64
N GLU A 171 15.22 15.44 0.23
CA GLU A 171 14.91 15.48 1.67
C GLU A 171 13.52 16.06 1.96
N TYR A 172 12.87 16.67 0.96
CA TYR A 172 11.57 17.35 1.06
C TYR A 172 10.38 16.47 0.61
N ALA A 173 10.63 15.20 0.29
CA ALA A 173 9.60 14.29 -0.23
C ALA A 173 8.37 14.18 0.69
N GLN A 174 8.61 14.10 2.00
CA GLN A 174 7.54 13.95 2.99
C GLN A 174 6.68 15.20 3.11
N GLU A 175 7.28 16.39 3.05
CA GLU A 175 6.57 17.66 3.07
C GLU A 175 5.70 17.82 1.81
N VAL A 176 6.22 17.46 0.63
CA VAL A 176 5.46 17.49 -0.61
C VAL A 176 4.28 16.52 -0.55
N GLU A 177 4.47 15.31 -0.03
CA GLU A 177 3.42 14.32 0.12
C GLU A 177 2.27 14.85 0.99
N VAL A 178 2.59 15.37 2.19
CA VAL A 178 1.59 15.95 3.10
C VAL A 178 0.82 17.12 2.46
N MET A 179 1.52 18.00 1.72
CA MET A 179 0.90 19.15 1.06
C MET A 179 0.02 18.78 -0.12
N THR A 180 0.35 17.71 -0.85
CA THR A 180 -0.37 17.28 -2.05
C THR A 180 -1.51 16.30 -1.77
N GLU A 181 -1.53 15.66 -0.60
CA GLU A 181 -2.54 14.66 -0.24
C GLU A 181 -4.00 15.14 -0.36
N PRO A 182 -4.39 16.37 0.08
CA PRO A 182 -5.75 16.86 -0.10
C PRO A 182 -6.16 16.99 -1.58
N PHE A 183 -5.21 17.35 -2.45
CA PHE A 183 -5.46 17.49 -3.89
C PHE A 183 -5.62 16.16 -4.60
N LYS A 184 -4.98 15.10 -4.11
CA LYS A 184 -5.08 13.74 -4.64
C LYS A 184 -6.54 13.24 -4.61
N GLY A 185 -7.25 13.43 -3.48
CA GLY A 185 -8.65 13.06 -3.37
C GLY A 185 -9.57 13.87 -4.29
N LEU A 186 -9.35 15.18 -4.37
CA LEU A 186 -10.11 16.06 -5.26
C LEU A 186 -9.88 15.70 -6.74
N ALA A 187 -8.63 15.51 -7.14
CA ALA A 187 -8.26 15.12 -8.50
C ALA A 187 -8.90 13.79 -8.91
N LEU A 188 -8.88 12.79 -8.00
CA LEU A 188 -9.55 11.52 -8.23
C LEU A 188 -11.07 11.69 -8.41
N GLY A 189 -11.72 12.54 -7.62
CA GLY A 189 -13.14 12.84 -7.74
C GLY A 189 -13.50 13.50 -9.08
N VAL A 190 -12.73 14.52 -9.50
CA VAL A 190 -12.89 15.17 -10.81
C VAL A 190 -12.65 14.19 -11.95
N PHE A 191 -11.62 13.34 -11.83
CA PHE A 191 -11.35 12.32 -12.83
C PHE A 191 -12.52 11.35 -12.99
N LEU A 192 -13.08 10.81 -11.90
CA LEU A 192 -14.22 9.90 -11.95
C LEU A 192 -15.47 10.55 -12.54
N LEU A 193 -15.72 11.84 -12.24
CA LEU A 193 -16.81 12.61 -12.86
C LEU A 193 -16.59 12.74 -14.37
N THR A 194 -15.38 13.07 -14.80
CA THR A 194 -15.04 13.20 -16.23
C THR A 194 -15.21 11.87 -16.97
N VAL A 195 -14.80 10.76 -16.36
CA VAL A 195 -15.02 9.42 -16.91
C VAL A 195 -16.52 9.11 -17.02
N GLY A 196 -17.30 9.43 -15.98
CA GLY A 196 -18.76 9.26 -16.01
C GLY A 196 -19.43 10.06 -17.11
N MET A 197 -18.94 11.26 -17.40
CA MET A 197 -19.45 12.12 -18.49
C MET A 197 -19.16 11.58 -19.90
N GLN A 198 -18.18 10.69 -20.08
CA GLN A 198 -17.87 10.05 -21.35
C GLN A 198 -18.79 8.87 -21.68
N LEU A 199 -19.63 8.44 -20.74
CA LEU A 199 -20.55 7.33 -20.96
C LEU A 199 -21.68 7.72 -21.92
N ASP A 200 -21.77 7.05 -23.07
CA ASP A 200 -22.91 7.17 -23.99
C ASP A 200 -24.02 6.20 -23.58
N LEU A 201 -25.05 6.73 -22.91
CA LEU A 201 -26.19 5.95 -22.42
C LEU A 201 -27.00 5.29 -23.55
N ARG A 202 -27.01 5.89 -24.75
CA ARG A 202 -27.72 5.32 -25.92
C ARG A 202 -26.95 4.11 -26.45
N LEU A 203 -25.64 4.21 -26.54
CA LEU A 203 -24.77 3.10 -26.94
C LEU A 203 -24.87 1.94 -25.94
N ILE A 204 -24.91 2.26 -24.64
CA ILE A 204 -25.08 1.26 -23.58
C ILE A 204 -26.43 0.55 -23.73
N GLY A 205 -27.52 1.28 -23.94
CA GLY A 205 -28.85 0.70 -24.09
C GLY A 205 -29.01 -0.17 -25.35
N ALA A 206 -28.35 0.21 -26.45
CA ALA A 206 -28.41 -0.51 -27.72
C ALA A 206 -27.54 -1.79 -27.73
N ASN A 207 -26.38 -1.80 -27.05
CA ASN A 207 -25.37 -2.88 -27.15
C ASN A 207 -25.01 -3.44 -25.78
N TRP A 208 -25.95 -3.51 -24.82
CA TRP A 208 -25.67 -3.94 -23.45
C TRP A 208 -25.10 -5.37 -23.35
N PRO A 209 -25.53 -6.39 -24.17
CA PRO A 209 -24.98 -7.71 -24.06
C PRO A 209 -23.51 -7.79 -24.53
N GLU A 210 -23.20 -7.10 -25.64
CA GLU A 210 -21.84 -7.03 -26.18
C GLU A 210 -20.90 -6.26 -25.24
N LEU A 211 -21.38 -5.17 -24.64
CA LEU A 211 -20.64 -4.40 -23.63
C LEU A 211 -20.36 -5.24 -22.39
N LEU A 212 -21.36 -5.97 -21.90
CA LEU A 212 -21.17 -6.85 -20.75
C LEU A 212 -20.17 -7.97 -21.05
N ALA A 213 -20.28 -8.60 -22.23
CA ALA A 213 -19.35 -9.64 -22.65
C ALA A 213 -17.93 -9.10 -22.80
N ALA A 214 -17.76 -7.90 -23.37
CA ALA A 214 -16.46 -7.24 -23.52
C ALA A 214 -15.85 -6.88 -22.14
N ILE A 215 -16.63 -6.29 -21.24
CA ILE A 215 -16.16 -5.94 -19.88
C ILE A 215 -15.71 -7.19 -19.14
N VAL A 216 -16.57 -8.23 -19.10
CA VAL A 216 -16.26 -9.47 -18.41
C VAL A 216 -15.07 -10.17 -19.06
N GLY A 217 -14.99 -10.19 -20.39
CA GLY A 217 -13.89 -10.81 -21.13
C GLY A 217 -12.53 -10.16 -20.83
N VAL A 218 -12.45 -8.83 -20.91
CA VAL A 218 -11.21 -8.09 -20.58
C VAL A 218 -10.81 -8.32 -19.12
N MET A 219 -11.77 -8.18 -18.20
CA MET A 219 -11.50 -8.38 -16.78
C MET A 219 -11.04 -9.79 -16.44
N LEU A 220 -11.65 -10.82 -17.06
CA LEU A 220 -11.26 -12.22 -16.86
C LEU A 220 -9.83 -12.46 -17.37
N VAL A 221 -9.51 -12.01 -18.59
CA VAL A 221 -8.16 -12.19 -19.14
C VAL A 221 -7.12 -11.55 -18.23
N LYS A 222 -7.28 -10.29 -17.86
CA LYS A 222 -6.35 -9.58 -16.98
C LYS A 222 -6.24 -10.23 -15.59
N THR A 223 -7.37 -10.58 -14.99
CA THR A 223 -7.38 -11.29 -13.69
C THR A 223 -6.59 -12.59 -13.76
N ILE A 224 -6.82 -13.40 -14.78
CA ILE A 224 -6.17 -14.70 -14.94
C ILE A 224 -4.67 -14.53 -15.17
N VAL A 225 -4.29 -13.65 -16.08
CA VAL A 225 -2.86 -13.40 -16.40
C VAL A 225 -2.12 -12.90 -15.17
N THR A 226 -2.62 -11.86 -14.52
CA THR A 226 -1.98 -11.27 -13.34
C THR A 226 -1.92 -12.28 -12.17
N THR A 227 -3.01 -13.00 -11.89
CA THR A 227 -3.05 -14.01 -10.83
C THR A 227 -2.10 -15.16 -11.11
N ALA A 228 -2.11 -15.70 -12.34
CA ALA A 228 -1.23 -16.80 -12.73
C ALA A 228 0.25 -16.40 -12.64
N LEU A 229 0.58 -15.21 -13.12
CA LEU A 229 1.93 -14.68 -13.10
C LEU A 229 2.43 -14.47 -11.67
N LEU A 230 1.63 -13.89 -10.80
CA LEU A 230 1.98 -13.69 -9.39
C LEU A 230 2.11 -15.02 -8.64
N ASN A 231 1.25 -15.99 -8.91
CA ASN A 231 1.40 -17.35 -8.34
C ASN A 231 2.70 -18.02 -8.82
N ALA A 232 3.06 -17.87 -10.09
CA ALA A 232 4.31 -18.41 -10.65
C ALA A 232 5.57 -17.79 -10.01
N THR A 233 5.47 -16.55 -9.51
CA THR A 233 6.57 -15.89 -8.78
C THR A 233 6.60 -16.23 -7.28
N GLY A 234 5.75 -17.15 -6.81
CA GLY A 234 5.69 -17.57 -5.42
C GLY A 234 4.88 -16.63 -4.52
N THR A 235 4.12 -15.70 -5.10
CA THR A 235 3.19 -14.87 -4.34
C THR A 235 2.02 -15.73 -3.85
N ARG A 236 1.57 -15.47 -2.64
CA ARG A 236 0.46 -16.19 -2.00
C ARG A 236 -0.81 -16.14 -2.85
N ALA A 237 -1.53 -17.26 -2.99
CA ALA A 237 -2.69 -17.38 -3.86
C ALA A 237 -3.78 -16.33 -3.58
N GLY A 238 -4.06 -16.04 -2.30
CA GLY A 238 -5.00 -14.99 -1.91
C GLY A 238 -4.55 -13.59 -2.35
N THR A 239 -3.26 -13.26 -2.13
CA THR A 239 -2.66 -11.97 -2.56
C THR A 239 -2.63 -11.86 -4.08
N ALA A 240 -2.30 -12.94 -4.79
CA ALA A 240 -2.28 -12.98 -6.25
C ALA A 240 -3.69 -12.77 -6.85
N ALA A 241 -4.71 -13.42 -6.27
CA ALA A 241 -6.11 -13.25 -6.70
C ALA A 241 -6.64 -11.84 -6.42
N GLU A 242 -6.29 -11.24 -5.28
CA GLU A 242 -6.65 -9.86 -4.96
C GLU A 242 -6.00 -8.87 -5.93
N ALA A 243 -4.69 -9.01 -6.19
CA ALA A 243 -3.98 -8.19 -7.16
C ALA A 243 -4.56 -8.35 -8.57
N GLY A 244 -4.86 -9.59 -9.01
CA GLY A 244 -5.45 -9.87 -10.31
C GLY A 244 -6.81 -9.19 -10.50
N LEU A 245 -7.70 -9.24 -9.51
CA LEU A 245 -8.99 -8.56 -9.57
C LEU A 245 -8.86 -7.04 -9.52
N LEU A 246 -7.90 -6.51 -8.79
CA LEU A 246 -7.63 -5.08 -8.72
C LEU A 246 -7.12 -4.52 -10.04
N MET A 247 -6.21 -5.25 -10.72
CA MET A 247 -5.64 -4.84 -11.99
C MET A 247 -6.50 -5.24 -13.20
N ALA A 248 -7.67 -5.83 -12.97
CA ALA A 248 -8.55 -6.30 -14.03
C ALA A 248 -9.17 -5.19 -14.89
N SER A 249 -9.38 -4.00 -14.31
CA SER A 249 -9.98 -2.88 -15.06
C SER A 249 -8.98 -2.19 -15.97
N PRO A 250 -9.42 -1.78 -17.18
CA PRO A 250 -8.62 -0.92 -18.03
C PRO A 250 -8.29 0.42 -17.36
N SER A 251 -7.31 1.13 -17.91
CA SER A 251 -6.80 2.40 -17.40
C SER A 251 -7.45 3.61 -18.08
N GLU A 252 -7.32 4.78 -17.45
CA GLU A 252 -7.51 6.08 -18.12
C GLU A 252 -6.54 6.26 -19.31
N THR A 253 -5.34 5.71 -19.22
CA THR A 253 -4.36 5.72 -20.32
C THR A 253 -4.81 4.88 -21.51
N THR A 254 -5.70 3.90 -21.31
CA THR A 254 -6.39 3.16 -22.37
C THR A 254 -7.09 4.12 -23.36
N LEU A 255 -7.75 5.18 -22.83
CA LEU A 255 -8.46 6.16 -23.66
C LEU A 255 -7.48 6.92 -24.57
N ILE A 256 -6.29 7.22 -24.09
CA ILE A 256 -5.22 7.87 -24.87
C ILE A 256 -4.78 6.93 -26.00
N VAL A 257 -4.51 5.67 -25.69
CA VAL A 257 -4.07 4.67 -26.67
C VAL A 257 -5.15 4.40 -27.72
N LEU A 258 -6.43 4.33 -27.33
CA LEU A 258 -7.57 4.24 -28.25
C LEU A 258 -7.64 5.44 -29.19
N GLY A 259 -7.43 6.66 -28.68
CA GLY A 259 -7.36 7.88 -29.48
C GLY A 259 -6.24 7.83 -30.53
N VAL A 260 -5.04 7.40 -30.12
CA VAL A 260 -3.89 7.24 -31.02
C VAL A 260 -4.15 6.17 -32.08
N ALA A 261 -4.69 5.01 -31.69
CA ALA A 261 -5.02 3.93 -32.63
C ALA A 261 -6.10 4.37 -33.64
N THR A 262 -7.04 5.21 -33.23
CA THR A 262 -8.06 5.80 -34.13
C THR A 262 -7.42 6.81 -35.12
N GLN A 263 -6.58 7.71 -34.60
CA GLN A 263 -5.86 8.69 -35.47
C GLN A 263 -4.92 8.02 -36.43
N ALA A 264 -4.29 6.92 -36.03
CA ALA A 264 -3.46 6.09 -36.88
C ALA A 264 -4.25 5.27 -37.93
N GLY A 265 -5.59 5.30 -37.88
CA GLY A 265 -6.44 4.52 -38.80
C GLY A 265 -6.42 3.01 -38.54
N LEU A 266 -5.91 2.56 -37.40
CA LEU A 266 -5.87 1.15 -37.02
C LEU A 266 -7.25 0.62 -36.59
N ILE A 267 -8.06 1.49 -35.97
CA ILE A 267 -9.43 1.19 -35.54
C ILE A 267 -10.40 2.25 -36.06
N GLN A 268 -11.66 1.87 -36.24
CA GLN A 268 -12.73 2.78 -36.66
C GLN A 268 -13.26 3.56 -35.45
N GLY A 269 -13.81 4.77 -35.71
CA GLY A 269 -14.37 5.61 -34.63
C GLY A 269 -15.48 4.94 -33.82
N GLY A 270 -16.34 4.13 -34.45
CA GLY A 270 -17.36 3.35 -33.76
C GLY A 270 -16.79 2.30 -32.81
N THR A 271 -15.72 1.61 -33.24
CA THR A 271 -14.98 0.67 -32.39
C THR A 271 -14.30 1.38 -31.22
N ALA A 272 -13.72 2.54 -31.46
CA ALA A 272 -13.11 3.35 -30.40
C ALA A 272 -14.16 3.80 -29.36
N ALA A 273 -15.34 4.28 -29.79
CA ALA A 273 -16.44 4.67 -28.90
C ALA A 273 -16.93 3.49 -28.05
N PHE A 274 -17.06 2.31 -28.64
CA PHE A 274 -17.45 1.10 -27.91
C PHE A 274 -16.42 0.78 -26.81
N TRP A 275 -15.14 0.72 -27.13
CA TRP A 275 -14.08 0.40 -26.16
C TRP A 275 -13.83 1.52 -25.15
N THR A 276 -14.09 2.78 -25.49
CA THR A 276 -14.14 3.91 -24.55
C THR A 276 -15.22 3.68 -23.50
N THR A 277 -16.41 3.24 -23.93
CA THR A 277 -17.53 2.92 -23.01
C THR A 277 -17.18 1.72 -22.12
N VAL A 278 -16.59 0.65 -22.66
CA VAL A 278 -16.10 -0.50 -21.87
C VAL A 278 -15.10 -0.05 -20.82
N THR A 279 -14.14 0.79 -21.18
CA THR A 279 -13.11 1.33 -20.29
C THR A 279 -13.73 2.19 -19.19
N ALA A 280 -14.65 3.09 -19.51
CA ALA A 280 -15.32 3.96 -18.56
C ALA A 280 -16.16 3.19 -17.53
N ILE A 281 -16.90 2.17 -17.98
CA ILE A 281 -17.63 1.26 -17.08
C ILE A 281 -16.65 0.46 -16.22
N GLY A 282 -15.57 -0.06 -16.83
CA GLY A 282 -14.51 -0.80 -16.13
C GLY A 282 -13.90 0.00 -14.99
N LEU A 283 -13.53 1.26 -15.25
CA LEU A 283 -13.04 2.19 -14.22
C LEU A 283 -14.05 2.41 -13.09
N THR A 284 -15.33 2.58 -13.44
CA THR A 284 -16.41 2.83 -12.47
C THR A 284 -16.62 1.64 -11.52
N ILE A 285 -16.44 0.41 -11.99
CA ILE A 285 -16.61 -0.79 -11.14
C ILE A 285 -15.33 -1.21 -10.41
N THR A 286 -14.18 -0.59 -10.64
CA THR A 286 -12.90 -0.91 -9.96
C THR A 286 -13.00 -0.96 -8.43
N PRO A 287 -13.67 -0.03 -7.72
CA PRO A 287 -13.82 -0.13 -6.27
C PRO A 287 -14.61 -1.36 -5.81
N LEU A 288 -15.56 -1.84 -6.64
CA LEU A 288 -16.31 -3.07 -6.37
C LEU A 288 -15.42 -4.30 -6.57
N LEU A 289 -14.56 -4.29 -7.60
CA LEU A 289 -13.57 -5.34 -7.85
C LEU A 289 -12.55 -5.41 -6.70
N ALA A 290 -12.10 -4.29 -6.17
CA ALA A 290 -11.22 -4.25 -5.00
C ALA A 290 -11.86 -4.97 -3.80
N LYS A 291 -13.12 -4.66 -3.48
CA LYS A 291 -13.87 -5.34 -2.42
C LYS A 291 -14.09 -6.83 -2.70
N ALA A 292 -14.36 -7.18 -3.95
CA ALA A 292 -14.49 -8.57 -4.37
C ALA A 292 -13.17 -9.32 -4.22
N GLY A 293 -12.06 -8.73 -4.66
CA GLY A 293 -10.70 -9.25 -4.53
C GLY A 293 -10.35 -9.58 -3.09
N GLN A 294 -10.60 -8.65 -2.17
CA GLN A 294 -10.42 -8.87 -0.74
C GLN A 294 -11.26 -10.05 -0.20
N ARG A 295 -12.51 -10.20 -0.66
CA ARG A 295 -13.37 -11.33 -0.24
C ARG A 295 -12.86 -12.66 -0.80
N VAL A 296 -12.43 -12.68 -2.07
CA VAL A 296 -11.86 -13.86 -2.72
C VAL A 296 -10.56 -14.26 -2.04
N ALA A 297 -9.64 -13.32 -1.81
CA ALA A 297 -8.40 -13.56 -1.08
C ALA A 297 -8.67 -14.19 0.30
N ARG A 298 -9.64 -13.65 1.04
CA ARG A 298 -10.05 -14.19 2.34
C ARG A 298 -10.56 -15.64 2.25
N ARG A 299 -11.30 -15.99 1.20
CA ARG A 299 -11.81 -17.35 1.01
C ARG A 299 -10.69 -18.33 0.66
N ILE A 300 -9.79 -17.95 -0.26
CA ILE A 300 -8.64 -18.76 -0.64
C ILE A 300 -7.72 -18.98 0.57
N ASP A 301 -7.33 -17.93 1.24
CA ASP A 301 -6.49 -17.99 2.44
C ASP A 301 -7.13 -18.78 3.59
N ARG A 302 -8.48 -18.80 3.69
CA ARG A 302 -9.18 -19.60 4.69
C ARG A 302 -9.11 -21.09 4.39
N ASN A 303 -9.16 -21.48 3.12
CA ASN A 303 -9.04 -22.89 2.72
C ASN A 303 -7.62 -23.43 2.91
N GLU A 304 -6.59 -22.62 2.66
CA GLU A 304 -5.19 -22.99 2.96
C GLU A 304 -4.94 -23.14 4.47
N ARG A 305 -5.63 -22.35 5.31
CA ARG A 305 -5.49 -22.37 6.78
C ARG A 305 -6.18 -23.56 7.47
N LEU A 306 -7.08 -24.25 6.81
CA LEU A 306 -7.66 -25.51 7.34
C LEU A 306 -6.63 -26.65 7.35
N ALA A 307 -5.48 -26.46 6.70
CA ALA A 307 -4.39 -27.43 6.61
C ALA A 307 -3.24 -27.20 7.63
N ASP A 308 -3.29 -26.11 8.43
CA ASP A 308 -2.21 -25.81 9.42
C ASP A 308 -2.70 -26.26 10.82
N PRO A 309 -2.11 -27.32 11.42
CA PRO A 309 -2.55 -27.80 12.71
C PRO A 309 -1.93 -26.97 13.85
N GLU A 310 -2.75 -26.73 14.85
CA GLU A 310 -2.39 -26.36 16.23
C GLU A 310 -1.60 -25.08 16.48
N VAL A 311 -2.34 -23.98 16.60
CA VAL A 311 -1.79 -22.65 16.96
C VAL A 311 -1.51 -22.50 18.47
N ALA A 312 -2.02 -23.38 19.33
CA ALA A 312 -1.72 -23.30 20.75
C ALA A 312 -1.89 -24.68 21.41
N GLY A 313 -0.89 -25.11 22.14
CA GLY A 313 -1.04 -26.14 23.15
C GLY A 313 -2.17 -25.79 24.14
N GLU A 314 -2.51 -26.68 25.05
CA GLU A 314 -3.65 -26.50 25.99
C GLU A 314 -3.63 -25.18 26.78
N ARG A 315 -2.48 -24.49 26.86
CA ARG A 315 -2.33 -23.14 27.47
C ARG A 315 -1.42 -22.27 26.60
N PRO A 316 -1.91 -21.17 26.01
CA PRO A 316 -1.11 -20.31 25.13
C PRO A 316 0.01 -19.52 25.86
N GLY A 317 0.05 -19.51 27.20
CA GLY A 317 0.98 -18.67 27.96
C GLY A 317 0.72 -17.19 27.72
N THR A 318 1.77 -16.42 27.43
CA THR A 318 1.67 -15.00 27.07
C THR A 318 1.38 -14.83 25.59
N VAL A 319 0.37 -14.05 25.25
CA VAL A 319 0.02 -13.72 23.85
C VAL A 319 0.59 -12.35 23.51
N ILE A 320 1.42 -12.28 22.46
CA ILE A 320 2.02 -11.02 21.94
C ILE A 320 1.36 -10.70 20.62
N ILE A 321 0.80 -9.51 20.49
CA ILE A 321 0.24 -9.02 19.22
C ILE A 321 1.11 -7.89 18.68
N GLY A 322 1.67 -8.11 17.48
CA GLY A 322 2.74 -7.34 16.86
C GLY A 322 4.12 -7.97 17.15
N PHE A 323 4.81 -8.45 16.10
CA PHE A 323 6.13 -9.06 16.24
C PHE A 323 7.22 -8.23 15.55
N GLY A 324 7.11 -6.91 15.68
CA GLY A 324 8.15 -5.95 15.32
C GLY A 324 9.28 -5.93 16.36
N ARG A 325 10.09 -4.86 16.36
CA ARG A 325 11.23 -4.71 17.28
C ARG A 325 10.86 -4.92 18.76
N VAL A 326 9.79 -4.26 19.22
CA VAL A 326 9.35 -4.34 20.62
C VAL A 326 8.82 -5.74 20.95
N GLY A 327 7.94 -6.29 20.11
CA GLY A 327 7.38 -7.63 20.32
C GLY A 327 8.45 -8.72 20.35
N ARG A 328 9.47 -8.62 19.49
CA ARG A 328 10.62 -9.51 19.47
C ARG A 328 11.43 -9.44 20.77
N THR A 329 11.74 -8.22 21.24
CA THR A 329 12.45 -8.03 22.53
C THR A 329 11.68 -8.63 23.69
N VAL A 330 10.35 -8.46 23.75
CA VAL A 330 9.51 -9.06 24.78
C VAL A 330 9.55 -10.60 24.70
N ALA A 331 9.49 -11.16 23.49
CA ALA A 331 9.58 -12.60 23.28
C ALA A 331 10.92 -13.17 23.74
N ASP A 332 12.04 -12.47 23.46
CA ASP A 332 13.37 -12.85 23.91
C ASP A 332 13.46 -12.91 25.44
N MET A 333 12.93 -11.90 26.13
CA MET A 333 12.90 -11.87 27.57
C MET A 333 12.03 -12.98 28.15
N LEU A 334 10.87 -13.27 27.56
CA LEU A 334 10.04 -14.41 27.98
C LEU A 334 10.78 -15.75 27.79
N LYS A 335 11.51 -15.90 26.68
CA LYS A 335 12.31 -17.09 26.37
C LYS A 335 13.45 -17.29 27.39
N VAL A 336 14.17 -16.22 27.75
CA VAL A 336 15.21 -16.24 28.77
C VAL A 336 14.67 -16.69 30.13
N HIS A 337 13.45 -16.30 30.45
CA HIS A 337 12.79 -16.69 31.73
C HIS A 337 11.97 -17.98 31.64
N GLY A 338 12.07 -18.73 30.53
CA GLY A 338 11.36 -20.00 30.33
C GLY A 338 9.84 -19.88 30.35
N LYS A 339 9.28 -18.69 30.01
CA LYS A 339 7.84 -18.45 29.97
C LYS A 339 7.30 -18.77 28.58
N PRO A 340 6.25 -19.62 28.47
CA PRO A 340 5.64 -19.91 27.19
C PRO A 340 4.95 -18.66 26.62
N TYR A 341 5.09 -18.46 25.33
CA TYR A 341 4.41 -17.39 24.62
C TYR A 341 4.01 -17.83 23.20
N VAL A 342 3.05 -17.14 22.66
CA VAL A 342 2.74 -17.17 21.22
C VAL A 342 2.63 -15.72 20.74
N ALA A 343 3.35 -15.41 19.66
CA ALA A 343 3.27 -14.10 19.04
C ALA A 343 2.41 -14.17 17.77
N VAL A 344 1.75 -13.06 17.45
CA VAL A 344 0.91 -12.93 16.26
C VAL A 344 1.31 -11.67 15.53
N ASP A 345 1.57 -11.80 14.24
CA ASP A 345 1.83 -10.64 13.37
C ASP A 345 1.06 -10.74 12.06
N ALA A 346 0.70 -9.58 11.52
CA ALA A 346 0.03 -9.48 10.23
C ALA A 346 1.02 -9.51 9.05
N ASP A 347 2.32 -9.41 9.28
CA ASP A 347 3.35 -9.52 8.26
C ASP A 347 3.86 -10.96 8.14
N ILE A 348 3.50 -11.62 7.01
CA ILE A 348 3.88 -13.03 6.77
C ILE A 348 5.39 -13.19 6.56
N ASP A 349 6.05 -12.19 5.95
CA ASP A 349 7.48 -12.28 5.68
C ASP A 349 8.25 -12.17 7.00
N ALA A 350 7.83 -11.27 7.89
CA ALA A 350 8.33 -11.16 9.25
C ALA A 350 8.05 -12.44 10.06
N VAL A 351 6.87 -13.02 9.94
CA VAL A 351 6.49 -14.29 10.59
C VAL A 351 7.33 -15.44 10.10
N ASN A 352 7.55 -15.57 8.80
CA ASN A 352 8.36 -16.65 8.23
C ASN A 352 9.82 -16.52 8.64
N ALA A 353 10.38 -15.31 8.60
CA ALA A 353 11.75 -15.06 9.08
C ALA A 353 11.89 -15.40 10.56
N ALA A 354 10.95 -14.97 11.39
CA ALA A 354 10.97 -15.25 12.83
C ALA A 354 10.81 -16.75 13.16
N LYS A 355 9.99 -17.49 12.40
CA LYS A 355 9.88 -18.96 12.53
C LYS A 355 11.20 -19.65 12.22
N LEU A 356 11.93 -19.22 11.19
CA LEU A 356 13.26 -19.76 10.87
C LEU A 356 14.28 -19.48 11.98
N GLU A 357 14.13 -18.38 12.70
CA GLU A 357 14.95 -18.03 13.87
C GLU A 357 14.49 -18.77 15.16
N GLY A 358 13.46 -19.62 15.09
CA GLY A 358 12.97 -20.42 16.21
C GLY A 358 12.05 -19.69 17.18
N TYR A 359 11.35 -18.65 16.73
CA TYR A 359 10.32 -17.99 17.53
C TYR A 359 8.94 -18.65 17.36
N ALA A 360 8.16 -18.68 18.43
CA ALA A 360 6.76 -19.14 18.40
C ALA A 360 5.85 -18.03 17.87
N VAL A 361 5.84 -17.82 16.55
CA VAL A 361 5.11 -16.76 15.88
C VAL A 361 4.09 -17.35 14.91
N VAL A 362 2.89 -16.76 14.90
CA VAL A 362 1.79 -17.17 14.02
C VAL A 362 1.37 -15.98 13.18
N PHE A 363 1.09 -16.24 11.91
CA PHE A 363 0.52 -15.23 11.04
C PHE A 363 -0.94 -14.98 11.40
N GLY A 364 -1.30 -13.70 11.58
CA GLY A 364 -2.68 -13.32 11.82
C GLY A 364 -2.92 -11.81 11.83
N ASP A 365 -4.05 -11.42 11.26
CA ASP A 365 -4.52 -10.04 11.31
C ASP A 365 -5.55 -9.90 12.44
N VAL A 366 -5.15 -9.21 13.52
CA VAL A 366 -5.96 -9.03 14.73
C VAL A 366 -7.09 -8.01 14.58
N ALA A 367 -7.15 -7.29 13.46
CA ALA A 367 -8.35 -6.55 13.12
C ALA A 367 -9.55 -7.47 12.88
N ARG A 368 -9.29 -8.78 12.66
CA ARG A 368 -10.33 -9.80 12.46
C ARG A 368 -10.73 -10.45 13.77
N THR A 369 -12.02 -10.43 14.03
CA THR A 369 -12.62 -10.98 15.27
C THR A 369 -12.31 -12.48 15.45
N GLU A 370 -12.36 -13.26 14.35
CA GLU A 370 -12.19 -14.71 14.38
C GLU A 370 -10.79 -15.18 14.80
N LEU A 371 -9.77 -14.34 14.59
CA LEU A 371 -8.42 -14.67 15.03
C LEU A 371 -8.30 -14.52 16.55
N VAL A 372 -8.85 -13.46 17.08
CA VAL A 372 -8.81 -13.17 18.52
C VAL A 372 -9.53 -14.27 19.31
N ASP A 373 -10.64 -14.80 18.78
CA ASP A 373 -11.37 -15.93 19.35
C ASP A 373 -10.52 -17.21 19.40
N ARG A 374 -9.67 -17.44 18.36
CA ARG A 374 -8.78 -18.62 18.28
C ARG A 374 -7.59 -18.56 19.22
N LEU A 375 -7.19 -17.38 19.66
CA LEU A 375 -6.07 -17.22 20.59
C LEU A 375 -6.37 -17.67 22.02
N ARG A 376 -7.61 -18.14 22.31
CA ARG A 376 -8.03 -18.64 23.63
C ARG A 376 -7.60 -17.73 24.77
N LEU A 377 -7.76 -16.40 24.59
CA LEU A 377 -7.30 -15.39 25.55
C LEU A 377 -7.85 -15.59 26.98
N GLY A 378 -8.96 -16.31 27.13
CA GLY A 378 -9.47 -16.71 28.44
C GLY A 378 -8.56 -17.65 29.23
N HIS A 379 -7.59 -18.30 28.57
CA HIS A 379 -6.61 -19.19 29.20
C HIS A 379 -5.18 -18.64 29.14
N ALA A 380 -5.00 -17.44 28.58
CA ALA A 380 -3.71 -16.76 28.49
C ALA A 380 -3.31 -16.16 29.85
N ASP A 381 -2.00 -16.13 30.13
CA ASP A 381 -1.45 -15.51 31.33
C ASP A 381 -1.47 -13.97 31.22
N ALA A 382 -1.19 -13.44 30.02
CA ALA A 382 -1.25 -12.02 29.71
C ALA A 382 -1.39 -11.79 28.20
N LEU A 383 -1.90 -10.62 27.85
CA LEU A 383 -1.93 -10.10 26.48
C LEU A 383 -1.00 -8.88 26.36
N ILE A 384 -0.10 -8.91 25.41
CA ILE A 384 0.85 -7.83 25.13
C ILE A 384 0.56 -7.25 23.75
N LEU A 385 0.32 -5.94 23.69
CA LEU A 385 0.02 -5.21 22.46
C LEU A 385 1.20 -4.32 22.10
N THR A 386 1.89 -4.64 20.99
CA THR A 386 3.09 -3.92 20.53
C THR A 386 2.93 -3.40 19.11
N MET A 387 1.70 -3.31 18.61
CA MET A 387 1.37 -2.79 17.28
C MET A 387 1.67 -1.30 17.16
N ASP A 388 1.97 -0.85 15.93
CA ASP A 388 2.21 0.57 15.64
C ASP A 388 0.93 1.39 15.43
N ASP A 389 -0.20 0.74 15.11
CA ASP A 389 -1.51 1.40 14.90
C ASP A 389 -2.20 1.71 16.24
N PRO A 390 -2.27 2.99 16.66
CA PRO A 390 -2.85 3.37 17.94
C PRO A 390 -4.35 3.15 17.99
N VAL A 391 -5.07 3.32 16.88
CA VAL A 391 -6.53 3.16 16.83
C VAL A 391 -6.90 1.69 16.97
N LEU A 392 -6.22 0.83 16.21
CA LEU A 392 -6.42 -0.61 16.28
C LEU A 392 -6.09 -1.15 17.67
N THR A 393 -5.03 -0.66 18.30
CA THR A 393 -4.60 -1.07 19.65
C THR A 393 -5.66 -0.76 20.69
N VAL A 394 -6.23 0.45 20.70
CA VAL A 394 -7.32 0.86 21.60
C VAL A 394 -8.58 0.03 21.36
N HIS A 395 -8.97 -0.18 20.10
CA HIS A 395 -10.14 -0.99 19.76
C HIS A 395 -10.00 -2.44 20.22
N LEU A 396 -8.83 -3.04 19.99
CA LEU A 396 -8.55 -4.41 20.39
C LEU A 396 -8.54 -4.55 21.92
N ALA A 397 -7.89 -3.63 22.62
CA ALA A 397 -7.87 -3.62 24.10
C ALA A 397 -9.28 -3.57 24.69
N ARG A 398 -10.13 -2.66 24.18
CA ARG A 398 -11.53 -2.53 24.63
C ARG A 398 -12.34 -3.80 24.37
N ARG A 399 -12.18 -4.40 23.20
CA ARG A 399 -12.85 -5.65 22.82
C ARG A 399 -12.45 -6.81 23.73
N VAL A 400 -11.14 -7.02 23.91
CA VAL A 400 -10.63 -8.11 24.74
C VAL A 400 -11.03 -7.92 26.20
N ARG A 401 -10.99 -6.70 26.72
CA ARG A 401 -11.45 -6.40 28.09
C ARG A 401 -12.92 -6.74 28.30
N GLY A 402 -13.78 -6.53 27.27
CA GLY A 402 -15.19 -6.94 27.32
C GLY A 402 -15.40 -8.45 27.35
N TRP A 403 -14.48 -9.23 26.78
CA TRP A 403 -14.60 -10.70 26.72
C TRP A 403 -13.89 -11.41 27.86
N VAL A 404 -12.74 -10.89 28.29
CA VAL A 404 -11.90 -11.47 29.34
C VAL A 404 -11.56 -10.39 30.36
N PRO A 405 -12.47 -10.11 31.32
CA PRO A 405 -12.34 -8.98 32.23
C PRO A 405 -11.10 -9.02 33.13
N ASP A 406 -10.59 -10.21 33.47
CA ASP A 406 -9.49 -10.40 34.40
C ASP A 406 -8.12 -10.57 33.72
N LEU A 407 -8.05 -10.59 32.38
CA LEU A 407 -6.79 -10.78 31.66
C LEU A 407 -5.87 -9.57 31.84
N PRO A 408 -4.62 -9.74 32.30
CA PRO A 408 -3.63 -8.68 32.25
C PRO A 408 -3.37 -8.27 30.79
N ILE A 409 -3.60 -6.99 30.46
CA ILE A 409 -3.34 -6.41 29.14
C ILE A 409 -2.26 -5.35 29.31
N ILE A 410 -1.10 -5.57 28.71
CA ILE A 410 0.00 -4.62 28.69
C ILE A 410 0.12 -4.08 27.26
N ALA A 411 0.17 -2.77 27.08
CA ALA A 411 0.22 -2.17 25.77
C ALA A 411 1.36 -1.16 25.66
N ARG A 412 2.06 -1.19 24.51
CA ARG A 412 2.92 -0.11 24.09
C ARG A 412 2.05 1.07 23.68
N ALA A 413 2.33 2.24 24.24
CA ALA A 413 1.73 3.49 23.82
C ALA A 413 2.75 4.34 23.09
N ARG A 414 2.31 5.10 22.08
CA ARG A 414 3.18 6.02 21.34
C ARG A 414 3.63 7.18 22.25
N ASP A 415 2.68 7.75 22.98
CA ASP A 415 2.85 8.92 23.85
C ASP A 415 1.89 8.86 25.06
N GLY A 416 1.94 9.87 25.92
CA GLY A 416 1.10 9.95 27.11
C GLY A 416 -0.39 10.01 26.81
N ALA A 417 -0.80 10.72 25.74
CA ALA A 417 -2.21 10.83 25.35
C ALA A 417 -2.76 9.47 24.90
N HIS A 418 -2.00 8.74 24.07
CA HIS A 418 -2.36 7.38 23.66
C HIS A 418 -2.40 6.42 24.88
N ALA A 419 -1.48 6.57 25.85
CA ALA A 419 -1.52 5.77 27.07
C ALA A 419 -2.79 6.03 27.88
N ALA A 420 -3.25 7.28 27.98
CA ALA A 420 -4.51 7.62 28.65
C ALA A 420 -5.72 6.99 27.95
N GLU A 421 -5.76 6.96 26.61
CA GLU A 421 -6.81 6.27 25.83
C GLU A 421 -6.80 4.75 26.05
N LEU A 422 -5.63 4.14 26.10
CA LEU A 422 -5.46 2.71 26.40
C LEU A 422 -5.96 2.36 27.81
N TYR A 423 -5.67 3.18 28.80
CA TYR A 423 -6.23 2.99 30.15
C TYR A 423 -7.76 3.10 30.14
N LYS A 424 -8.35 4.07 29.43
CA LYS A 424 -9.81 4.16 29.23
C LYS A 424 -10.40 2.94 28.53
N ALA A 425 -9.62 2.30 27.65
CA ALA A 425 -10.00 1.07 26.98
C ALA A 425 -9.89 -0.18 27.87
N GLY A 426 -9.35 -0.06 29.10
CA GLY A 426 -9.24 -1.15 30.06
C GLY A 426 -7.89 -1.89 30.03
N VAL A 427 -6.85 -1.30 29.49
CA VAL A 427 -5.48 -1.83 29.56
C VAL A 427 -5.00 -1.80 31.02
N THR A 428 -4.31 -2.85 31.45
CA THR A 428 -3.79 -2.96 32.81
C THR A 428 -2.57 -2.07 33.02
N ASP A 429 -1.67 -2.04 32.02
CA ASP A 429 -0.51 -1.15 32.03
C ASP A 429 -0.20 -0.68 30.62
N ALA A 430 0.04 0.62 30.46
CA ALA A 430 0.39 1.25 29.19
C ALA A 430 1.77 1.91 29.32
N VAL A 431 2.70 1.52 28.43
CA VAL A 431 4.09 1.99 28.46
C VAL A 431 4.32 2.99 27.31
N PRO A 432 4.40 4.31 27.60
CA PRO A 432 4.66 5.32 26.58
C PRO A 432 6.12 5.28 26.13
N GLU A 433 6.35 5.00 24.84
CA GLU A 433 7.70 4.87 24.26
C GLU A 433 8.48 6.18 24.35
N THR A 434 7.83 7.31 24.02
CA THR A 434 8.45 8.62 24.09
C THR A 434 8.89 9.01 25.50
N LEU A 435 8.14 8.60 26.51
CA LEU A 435 8.47 8.85 27.91
C LEU A 435 9.70 8.06 28.33
N GLU A 436 9.70 6.75 28.10
CA GLU A 436 10.81 5.90 28.52
C GLU A 436 12.12 6.26 27.78
N SER A 437 12.03 6.55 26.48
CA SER A 437 13.20 7.04 25.70
C SER A 437 13.74 8.37 26.22
N SER A 438 12.85 9.29 26.61
CA SER A 438 13.26 10.60 27.18
C SER A 438 13.93 10.44 28.55
N LEU A 439 13.41 9.54 29.38
CA LEU A 439 14.01 9.25 30.70
C LEU A 439 15.39 8.60 30.55
N GLN A 440 15.52 7.67 29.61
CA GLN A 440 16.80 7.01 29.31
C GLN A 440 17.84 7.99 28.77
N LEU A 441 17.43 8.91 27.88
CA LEU A 441 18.31 9.98 27.41
C LEU A 441 18.73 10.90 28.55
N SER A 442 17.80 11.27 29.43
CA SER A 442 18.09 12.12 30.61
C SER A 442 19.05 11.44 31.58
N GLU A 443 18.91 10.13 31.78
CA GLU A 443 19.84 9.33 32.56
C GLU A 443 21.25 9.38 31.98
N ALA A 444 21.39 9.11 30.69
CA ALA A 444 22.69 9.14 29.99
C ALA A 444 23.33 10.53 30.13
N VAL A 445 22.58 11.60 29.87
CA VAL A 445 23.12 12.98 29.98
C VAL A 445 23.59 13.27 31.41
N LEU A 446 22.80 12.95 32.43
CA LEU A 446 23.17 13.23 33.83
C LEU A 446 24.45 12.48 34.26
N VAL A 447 24.58 11.23 33.83
CA VAL A 447 25.77 10.42 34.11
C VAL A 447 26.99 10.98 33.40
N ASP A 448 26.87 11.33 32.11
CA ASP A 448 27.98 11.84 31.32
C ASP A 448 28.48 13.20 31.77
N ILE A 449 27.62 14.04 32.37
CA ILE A 449 28.04 15.33 32.97
C ILE A 449 28.56 15.16 34.40
N GLY A 450 28.68 13.94 34.91
CA GLY A 450 29.35 13.60 36.17
C GLY A 450 28.48 13.55 37.41
N VAL A 451 27.13 13.46 37.25
CA VAL A 451 26.23 13.20 38.39
C VAL A 451 26.36 11.75 38.84
N ALA A 452 26.46 11.50 40.12
CA ALA A 452 26.57 10.14 40.64
C ALA A 452 25.36 9.28 40.29
N MET A 453 25.58 8.02 39.89
CA MET A 453 24.56 7.09 39.41
C MET A 453 23.37 6.89 40.37
N GLY A 454 23.61 6.79 41.68
CA GLY A 454 22.56 6.58 42.67
C GLY A 454 21.48 7.68 42.67
N PRO A 455 21.83 8.96 42.84
CA PRO A 455 20.89 10.07 42.71
C PRO A 455 20.18 10.13 41.34
N VAL A 456 20.89 9.83 40.24
CA VAL A 456 20.32 9.80 38.90
C VAL A 456 19.20 8.75 38.81
N ILE A 457 19.48 7.51 39.20
CA ILE A 457 18.47 6.43 39.20
C ILE A 457 17.26 6.83 40.07
N ALA A 458 17.47 7.39 41.25
CA ALA A 458 16.38 7.82 42.12
C ALA A 458 15.48 8.88 41.46
N SER A 459 16.09 9.93 40.89
CA SER A 459 15.34 11.00 40.23
C SER A 459 14.61 10.53 38.96
N ILE A 460 15.18 9.59 38.20
CA ILE A 460 14.51 8.99 37.04
C ILE A 460 13.30 8.16 37.46
N HIS A 461 13.41 7.38 38.54
CA HIS A 461 12.27 6.62 39.07
C HIS A 461 11.15 7.54 39.58
N GLU A 462 11.50 8.58 40.35
CA GLU A 462 10.53 9.55 40.83
C GLU A 462 9.81 10.25 39.67
N LYS A 463 10.55 10.68 38.67
CA LYS A 463 9.97 11.32 37.48
C LYS A 463 9.06 10.37 36.69
N ARG A 464 9.47 9.11 36.51
CA ARG A 464 8.68 8.07 35.86
C ARG A 464 7.34 7.88 36.58
N ASP A 465 7.37 7.75 37.91
CA ASP A 465 6.18 7.54 38.70
C ASP A 465 5.23 8.74 38.67
N ALA A 466 5.77 9.96 38.79
CA ALA A 466 5.00 11.20 38.67
C ALA A 466 4.27 11.30 37.32
N MET A 467 4.97 11.01 36.22
CA MET A 467 4.38 11.07 34.87
C MET A 467 3.34 9.95 34.65
N ARG A 468 3.57 8.74 35.18
CA ARG A 468 2.58 7.67 35.15
C ARG A 468 1.31 8.02 35.91
N GLN A 469 1.43 8.66 37.10
CA GLN A 469 0.30 9.15 37.87
C GLN A 469 -0.47 10.24 37.11
N GLN A 470 0.23 11.16 36.47
CA GLN A 470 -0.40 12.18 35.64
C GLN A 470 -1.22 11.57 34.47
N ILE A 471 -0.66 10.62 33.73
CA ILE A 471 -1.36 9.91 32.65
C ILE A 471 -2.61 9.18 33.18
N LYS A 472 -2.51 8.53 34.33
CA LYS A 472 -3.66 7.87 34.98
C LYS A 472 -4.73 8.85 35.43
N ALA A 473 -4.34 10.02 35.94
CA ALA A 473 -5.27 11.08 36.29
C ALA A 473 -6.00 11.65 35.07
N GLU A 474 -5.29 11.89 33.95
CA GLU A 474 -5.87 12.30 32.67
C GLU A 474 -6.85 11.27 32.09
N ALA A 475 -6.62 9.99 32.39
CA ALA A 475 -7.53 8.91 32.02
C ALA A 475 -8.82 8.85 32.85
N ASN A 476 -8.99 9.66 33.89
CA ASN A 476 -10.12 9.64 34.83
C ASN A 476 -10.41 8.24 35.46
N LEU A 477 -9.37 7.51 35.79
CA LEU A 477 -9.51 6.16 36.36
C LEU A 477 -10.02 6.24 37.77
N GLN A 478 -11.29 5.88 38.00
CA GLN A 478 -11.90 5.77 39.34
C GLN A 478 -11.37 4.59 40.17
N ARG A 479 -10.72 3.61 39.55
CA ARG A 479 -10.08 2.44 40.18
C ARG A 479 -8.84 2.01 39.37
N GLU A 480 -7.75 1.69 40.07
CA GLU A 480 -6.60 1.03 39.43
C GLU A 480 -7.01 -0.36 38.94
N PRO A 481 -6.65 -0.72 37.67
CA PRO A 481 -6.79 -2.08 37.20
C PRO A 481 -5.98 -3.01 38.11
N ARG A 482 -6.65 -3.93 38.82
CA ARG A 482 -5.95 -4.85 39.72
C ARG A 482 -5.17 -5.86 38.93
N ILE A 483 -3.84 -5.85 39.04
CA ILE A 483 -2.99 -6.97 38.67
C ILE A 483 -3.34 -8.12 39.63
N ARG A 484 -3.80 -9.24 39.07
CA ARG A 484 -3.99 -10.47 39.86
C ARG A 484 -2.62 -10.84 40.43
N ARG A 485 -2.42 -10.61 41.74
CA ARG A 485 -1.23 -11.11 42.44
C ARG A 485 -1.17 -12.60 42.19
N LEU A 486 -0.13 -13.06 41.46
CA LEU A 486 0.21 -14.47 41.34
C LEU A 486 0.20 -15.06 42.76
N ARG A 487 -0.66 -16.03 43.01
CA ARG A 487 -0.62 -16.81 44.26
C ARG A 487 0.83 -17.28 44.44
N ARG A 488 1.46 -16.80 45.47
CA ARG A 488 2.69 -17.39 45.97
C ARG A 488 2.40 -18.87 46.21
N THR A 489 3.08 -19.73 45.47
CA THR A 489 3.19 -21.15 45.75
C THR A 489 4.13 -21.34 46.95
N ASP A 490 3.68 -20.93 48.16
CA ASP A 490 4.34 -21.22 49.42
C ASP A 490 3.31 -21.91 50.33
N GLU A 491 2.77 -23.04 49.89
CA GLU A 491 2.06 -23.99 50.73
C GLU A 491 2.14 -25.39 50.08
N VAL A 492 3.34 -25.96 50.08
CA VAL A 492 3.55 -27.42 50.12
C VAL A 492 4.85 -27.66 50.87
N ALA A 493 4.77 -27.59 52.18
CA ALA A 493 5.69 -28.29 53.09
C ALA A 493 4.92 -28.38 54.42
N GLY A 494 4.28 -29.49 54.63
CA GLY A 494 3.62 -29.91 55.86
C GLY A 494 3.12 -31.32 55.69
#